data_99e6c6384669adb27871ee8c634d8e32
#
_entry.id   99e6c6384669adb27871ee8c634d8e32
#
_cell.length_a   1.000
_cell.length_b   1.000
_cell.length_c   1.000
_cell.angle_alpha   90.00
_cell.angle_beta   90.00
_cell.angle_gamma   90.00
#
_symmetry.space_group_name_H-M   'P 1'
#
loop_
_entity.id
_entity.type
_entity.pdbx_description
1 polymer ?
#
loop_
_entity_poly.entity_id
_entity_poly.type
_entity_poly.pdbx_seq_one_letter_code
_entity_poly.pdbx_strand_id
1 'polypeptide(L)'
;EQINGTAKLDGFGYLAKSDQTTVNTLLTVIAPQHRQANWGLIGLKPWRDDLWIATACAAEQVRPQKSDSAYYDECTYLSDDAKSVMAVALVRRSGNGFELAAEPWIETTQLSNPEQSTFSLTNHMGDLVIGDPDRLDLASYTLNEQTRAFGLRYSALVGYSGGGAMSQAMTLFAVIDGKLKPVLSVSTFDFEDLAGDWNRDGTRQHHVESAEYVLVMDKTANSGFRDIIWREKGAGKKQQKKYRWDAVQKAYR
;
A
#
# COMPACT_ATOMS: atom_id res chain seq x y z
N GLU A 1 -0.40 -18.13 5.97
CA GLU A 1 -1.86 -18.18 6.26
C GLU A 1 -2.54 -17.10 5.44
N GLN A 2 -3.32 -17.51 4.44
CA GLN A 2 -4.18 -16.61 3.69
C GLN A 2 -5.35 -16.22 4.58
N ILE A 3 -5.42 -14.96 4.94
CA ILE A 3 -6.63 -14.42 5.54
C ILE A 3 -7.57 -14.04 4.40
N ASN A 4 -8.44 -14.97 4.01
CA ASN A 4 -9.65 -14.64 3.27
C ASN A 4 -10.59 -13.93 4.25
N GLY A 5 -10.60 -12.62 4.26
CA GLY A 5 -11.47 -11.81 5.07
C GLY A 5 -11.66 -10.45 4.42
N THR A 6 -12.91 -9.97 4.41
CA THR A 6 -13.22 -8.55 4.24
C THR A 6 -12.20 -7.72 5.01
N ALA A 7 -11.68 -6.67 4.37
CA ALA A 7 -10.73 -5.76 4.98
C ALA A 7 -11.22 -5.39 6.39
N LYS A 8 -10.52 -5.88 7.41
CA LYS A 8 -10.84 -5.51 8.77
C LYS A 8 -10.39 -4.08 8.96
N LEU A 9 -11.16 -3.31 9.74
CA LEU A 9 -10.89 -1.92 10.13
C LEU A 9 -9.49 -1.70 10.75
N ASP A 10 -8.72 -2.74 11.01
CA ASP A 10 -7.39 -2.67 11.59
C ASP A 10 -6.24 -2.96 10.60
N GLY A 11 -6.48 -2.87 9.29
CA GLY A 11 -5.48 -3.11 8.25
C GLY A 11 -4.18 -2.32 8.43
N PHE A 12 -4.27 -1.10 8.96
CA PHE A 12 -3.16 -0.22 9.33
C PHE A 12 -2.96 -0.08 10.84
N GLY A 13 -3.85 -0.60 11.70
CA GLY A 13 -3.88 -0.27 13.12
C GLY A 13 -4.27 1.19 13.32
N TYR A 14 -5.42 1.60 12.78
CA TYR A 14 -5.91 2.99 12.79
C TYR A 14 -5.95 3.58 14.19
N LEU A 15 -5.44 4.81 14.32
CA LEU A 15 -5.50 5.57 15.57
C LEU A 15 -6.82 6.32 15.68
N ALA A 16 -7.39 6.28 16.89
CA ALA A 16 -8.61 7.00 17.19
C ALA A 16 -8.39 8.51 17.11
N LYS A 17 -9.33 9.24 16.52
CA LYS A 17 -9.30 10.72 16.45
C LYS A 17 -9.27 11.37 17.84
N SER A 18 -9.77 10.69 18.87
CA SER A 18 -9.71 11.14 20.27
C SER A 18 -8.35 10.98 20.94
N ASP A 19 -7.45 10.15 20.38
CA ASP A 19 -6.12 9.92 20.94
C ASP A 19 -5.08 10.91 20.37
N GLN A 20 -5.32 12.19 20.53
CA GLN A 20 -4.47 13.26 20.00
C GLN A 20 -3.06 13.22 20.57
N THR A 21 -2.86 12.72 21.78
CA THR A 21 -1.55 12.63 22.40
C THR A 21 -0.65 11.64 21.64
N THR A 22 -1.13 10.42 21.40
CA THR A 22 -0.41 9.42 20.61
C THR A 22 -0.21 9.89 19.16
N VAL A 23 -1.26 10.46 18.53
CA VAL A 23 -1.19 11.00 17.17
C VAL A 23 -0.12 12.09 17.05
N ASN A 24 -0.16 13.11 17.91
CA ASN A 24 0.78 14.23 17.84
C ASN A 24 2.23 13.76 18.10
N THR A 25 2.42 12.87 19.07
CA THR A 25 3.74 12.31 19.38
C THR A 25 4.28 11.51 18.19
N LEU A 26 3.44 10.67 17.57
CA LEU A 26 3.82 9.89 16.41
C LEU A 26 4.18 10.78 15.20
N LEU A 27 3.32 11.72 14.82
CA LEU A 27 3.54 12.63 13.69
C LEU A 27 4.78 13.50 13.87
N THR A 28 5.09 13.90 15.12
CA THR A 28 6.31 14.64 15.43
C THR A 28 7.58 13.87 15.06
N VAL A 29 7.53 12.54 15.14
CA VAL A 29 8.65 11.65 14.85
C VAL A 29 8.70 11.28 13.38
N ILE A 30 7.56 10.84 12.80
CA ILE A 30 7.55 10.27 11.45
C ILE A 30 7.48 11.31 10.33
N ALA A 31 6.87 12.48 10.59
CA ALA A 31 6.68 13.54 9.59
C ALA A 31 6.81 14.95 10.20
N PRO A 32 7.96 15.31 10.80
CA PRO A 32 8.13 16.56 11.55
C PRO A 32 7.92 17.82 10.70
N GLN A 33 8.17 17.74 9.39
CA GLN A 33 8.00 18.87 8.46
C GLN A 33 6.55 19.07 8.01
N HIS A 34 5.66 18.08 8.26
CA HIS A 34 4.27 18.07 7.83
C HIS A 34 3.28 18.08 8.98
N ARG A 35 3.67 18.56 10.18
CA ARG A 35 2.81 18.53 11.38
C ARG A 35 1.44 19.20 11.21
N GLN A 36 1.39 20.23 10.35
CA GLN A 36 0.19 21.02 10.08
C GLN A 36 -0.65 20.48 8.92
N ALA A 37 -0.25 19.34 8.34
CA ALA A 37 -1.00 18.73 7.25
C ALA A 37 -2.35 18.20 7.72
N ASN A 38 -3.33 18.14 6.81
CA ASN A 38 -4.64 17.57 7.06
C ASN A 38 -4.55 16.03 6.97
N TRP A 39 -4.21 15.40 8.08
CA TRP A 39 -4.07 13.95 8.16
C TRP A 39 -5.44 13.27 8.12
N GLY A 40 -5.62 12.38 7.15
CA GLY A 40 -6.84 11.56 6.99
C GLY A 40 -6.63 10.13 7.47
N LEU A 41 -5.49 9.50 7.14
CA LEU A 41 -5.12 8.17 7.59
C LEU A 41 -3.94 8.28 8.56
N ILE A 42 -4.06 7.65 9.73
CA ILE A 42 -2.95 7.49 10.67
C ILE A 42 -3.08 6.11 11.29
N GLY A 43 -2.08 5.27 11.04
CA GLY A 43 -2.01 3.89 11.52
C GLY A 43 -0.73 3.61 12.29
N LEU A 44 -0.84 2.73 13.27
CA LEU A 44 0.29 2.23 14.06
C LEU A 44 0.07 0.75 14.34
N LYS A 45 0.81 -0.12 13.68
CA LYS A 45 0.61 -1.57 13.74
C LYS A 45 1.88 -2.29 14.22
N PRO A 46 1.77 -3.19 15.22
CA PRO A 46 2.91 -4.00 15.63
C PRO A 46 3.36 -4.90 14.47
N TRP A 47 4.66 -5.03 14.28
CA TRP A 47 5.22 -5.83 13.21
C TRP A 47 6.01 -7.02 13.74
N ARG A 48 7.20 -6.79 14.30
CA ARG A 48 8.07 -7.83 14.83
C ARG A 48 8.95 -7.28 15.95
N ASP A 49 9.36 -8.14 16.86
CA ASP A 49 10.15 -7.74 18.02
C ASP A 49 9.49 -6.55 18.74
N ASP A 50 10.21 -5.46 18.93
CA ASP A 50 9.74 -4.20 19.47
C ASP A 50 9.36 -3.16 18.41
N LEU A 51 9.36 -3.54 17.12
CA LEU A 51 9.11 -2.65 15.99
C LEU A 51 7.62 -2.53 15.66
N TRP A 52 7.23 -1.32 15.36
CA TRP A 52 5.91 -0.95 14.88
C TRP A 52 6.03 -0.28 13.50
N ILE A 53 5.08 -0.52 12.63
CA ILE A 53 4.94 0.20 11.38
C ILE A 53 3.97 1.33 11.62
N ALA A 54 4.43 2.56 11.36
CA ALA A 54 3.61 3.76 11.37
C ALA A 54 3.35 4.18 9.93
N THR A 55 2.09 4.49 9.63
CA THR A 55 1.66 5.01 8.33
C THR A 55 0.83 6.25 8.55
N ALA A 56 1.04 7.28 7.74
CA ALA A 56 0.23 8.47 7.78
C ALA A 56 0.09 9.04 6.36
N CYS A 57 -1.13 9.48 6.04
CA CYS A 57 -1.41 10.12 4.76
C CYS A 57 -2.21 11.40 4.97
N ALA A 58 -1.82 12.45 4.28
CA ALA A 58 -2.49 13.74 4.30
C ALA A 58 -2.65 14.28 2.88
N ALA A 59 -3.68 15.09 2.66
CA ALA A 59 -3.87 15.83 1.44
C ALA A 59 -3.96 17.33 1.74
N GLU A 60 -3.48 18.16 0.81
CA GLU A 60 -3.54 19.63 0.92
C GLU A 60 -5.00 20.12 0.98
N GLN A 61 -5.89 19.46 0.25
CA GLN A 61 -7.32 19.67 0.29
C GLN A 61 -8.01 18.33 0.57
N VAL A 62 -8.65 18.21 1.71
CA VAL A 62 -9.41 17.02 2.11
C VAL A 62 -10.89 17.28 1.90
N ARG A 63 -11.62 16.34 1.31
CA ARG A 63 -13.08 16.37 1.36
C ARG A 63 -13.51 16.40 2.82
N PRO A 64 -14.46 17.29 3.19
CA PRO A 64 -15.05 17.19 4.52
C PRO A 64 -15.59 15.77 4.67
N GLN A 65 -14.93 14.99 5.50
CA GLN A 65 -15.35 13.61 5.75
C GLN A 65 -16.76 13.63 6.32
N LYS A 66 -17.70 13.07 5.57
CA LYS A 66 -19.00 12.63 6.10
C LYS A 66 -18.86 11.27 6.81
N SER A 67 -17.65 10.78 7.01
CA SER A 67 -17.46 9.50 7.64
C SER A 67 -17.70 9.64 9.13
N ASP A 68 -18.65 8.85 9.65
CA ASP A 68 -18.87 8.65 11.08
C ASP A 68 -17.71 7.86 11.73
N SER A 69 -16.59 7.71 11.01
CA SER A 69 -15.42 7.00 11.51
C SER A 69 -14.84 7.71 12.72
N ALA A 70 -14.69 6.96 13.81
CA ALA A 70 -13.98 7.41 15.01
C ALA A 70 -12.46 7.41 14.84
N TYR A 71 -11.94 6.96 13.67
CA TYR A 71 -10.53 6.73 13.39
C TYR A 71 -10.04 7.57 12.23
N TYR A 72 -8.71 7.74 12.13
CA TYR A 72 -8.02 8.27 10.97
C TYR A 72 -7.80 7.14 9.95
N ASP A 73 -8.76 6.90 9.06
CA ASP A 73 -8.82 5.70 8.20
C ASP A 73 -8.88 5.94 6.68
N GLU A 74 -8.85 7.19 6.23
CA GLU A 74 -8.95 7.52 4.82
C GLU A 74 -7.90 8.52 4.34
N CYS A 75 -7.45 8.36 3.08
CA CYS A 75 -6.66 9.32 2.33
C CYS A 75 -7.49 9.84 1.16
N THR A 76 -8.40 10.77 1.41
CA THR A 76 -9.31 11.27 0.39
C THR A 76 -8.84 12.61 -0.16
N TYR A 77 -8.81 12.74 -1.49
CA TYR A 77 -8.38 13.95 -2.22
C TYR A 77 -9.57 14.71 -2.77
N LEU A 78 -9.50 16.05 -2.78
CA LEU A 78 -10.56 16.91 -3.33
C LEU A 78 -10.40 17.24 -4.81
N SER A 79 -9.16 17.26 -5.32
CA SER A 79 -8.87 17.59 -6.70
C SER A 79 -7.59 16.89 -7.17
N ASP A 80 -7.47 16.71 -8.47
CA ASP A 80 -6.31 16.08 -9.11
C ASP A 80 -5.02 16.89 -8.94
N ASP A 81 -5.13 18.19 -8.71
CA ASP A 81 -3.98 19.09 -8.48
C ASP A 81 -3.55 19.17 -7.02
N ALA A 82 -4.33 18.59 -6.10
CA ALA A 82 -3.99 18.61 -4.69
C ALA A 82 -2.73 17.78 -4.42
N LYS A 83 -1.81 18.36 -3.65
CA LYS A 83 -0.64 17.63 -3.14
C LYS A 83 -1.07 16.71 -2.02
N SER A 84 -0.51 15.52 -2.05
CA SER A 84 -0.64 14.55 -0.97
C SER A 84 0.72 14.21 -0.38
N VAL A 85 0.71 13.86 0.89
CA VAL A 85 1.90 13.39 1.62
C VAL A 85 1.60 12.00 2.15
N MET A 86 2.44 11.03 1.81
CA MET A 86 2.42 9.71 2.42
C MET A 86 3.71 9.49 3.20
N ALA A 87 3.59 9.12 4.47
CA ALA A 87 4.71 8.76 5.33
C ALA A 87 4.59 7.32 5.78
N VAL A 88 5.69 6.57 5.68
CA VAL A 88 5.83 5.22 6.22
C VAL A 88 7.09 5.17 7.07
N ALA A 89 6.99 4.65 8.28
CA ALA A 89 8.10 4.63 9.21
C ALA A 89 8.14 3.33 10.02
N LEU A 90 9.33 2.98 10.50
CA LEU A 90 9.52 2.01 11.55
C LEU A 90 9.85 2.73 12.86
N VAL A 91 9.07 2.46 13.88
CA VAL A 91 9.23 3.08 15.19
C VAL A 91 9.32 2.05 16.31
N ARG A 92 9.91 2.44 17.43
CA ARG A 92 9.85 1.77 18.73
C ARG A 92 9.10 2.64 19.72
N ARG A 93 8.45 2.03 20.68
CA ARG A 93 7.96 2.76 21.84
C ARG A 93 9.15 3.15 22.73
N SER A 94 9.21 4.41 23.14
CA SER A 94 10.28 4.94 23.99
C SER A 94 9.65 5.87 25.04
N GLY A 95 9.62 5.42 26.29
CA GLY A 95 8.90 6.13 27.35
C GLY A 95 7.43 6.35 27.00
N ASN A 96 6.99 7.61 27.02
CA ASN A 96 5.62 8.00 26.62
C ASN A 96 5.50 8.35 25.13
N GLY A 97 6.51 8.05 24.32
CA GLY A 97 6.55 8.45 22.91
C GLY A 97 7.06 7.36 21.98
N PHE A 98 7.64 7.82 20.88
CA PHE A 98 8.20 6.97 19.85
C PHE A 98 9.59 7.45 19.46
N GLU A 99 10.41 6.51 19.00
CA GLU A 99 11.68 6.80 18.34
C GLU A 99 11.76 6.09 17.00
N LEU A 100 12.46 6.68 16.03
CA LEU A 100 12.67 6.06 14.72
C LEU A 100 13.64 4.88 14.83
N ALA A 101 13.28 3.76 14.25
CA ALA A 101 14.19 2.63 14.06
C ALA A 101 15.03 2.74 12.77
N ALA A 102 14.59 3.56 11.83
CA ALA A 102 15.27 3.92 10.59
C ALA A 102 14.75 5.27 10.11
N GLU A 103 15.49 5.94 9.22
CA GLU A 103 15.00 7.16 8.54
C GLU A 103 13.68 6.84 7.82
N PRO A 104 12.59 7.60 8.06
CA PRO A 104 11.28 7.32 7.48
C PRO A 104 11.28 7.57 5.97
N TRP A 105 10.42 6.86 5.26
CA TRP A 105 10.11 7.17 3.88
C TRP A 105 8.93 8.15 3.84
N ILE A 106 9.13 9.26 3.13
CA ILE A 106 8.11 10.29 2.94
C ILE A 106 8.07 10.63 1.46
N GLU A 107 6.89 10.60 0.88
CA GLU A 107 6.63 11.00 -0.50
C GLU A 107 5.58 12.10 -0.53
N THR A 108 5.84 13.12 -1.33
CA THR A 108 4.85 14.15 -1.68
C THR A 108 4.57 14.03 -3.17
N THR A 109 3.33 13.87 -3.54
CA THR A 109 2.91 13.67 -4.93
C THR A 109 1.64 14.44 -5.26
N GLN A 110 1.31 14.53 -6.55
CA GLN A 110 0.06 15.06 -7.07
C GLN A 110 -0.65 13.97 -7.87
N LEU A 111 -1.97 13.88 -7.79
CA LEU A 111 -2.74 12.87 -8.54
C LEU A 111 -2.57 13.01 -10.05
N SER A 112 -2.36 14.25 -10.54
CA SER A 112 -2.08 14.54 -11.95
C SER A 112 -0.71 14.05 -12.44
N ASN A 113 0.19 13.62 -11.54
CA ASN A 113 1.54 13.14 -11.86
C ASN A 113 1.79 11.73 -11.29
N PRO A 114 0.99 10.73 -11.68
CA PRO A 114 1.09 9.39 -11.09
C PRO A 114 2.44 8.71 -11.33
N GLU A 115 3.15 9.05 -12.39
CA GLU A 115 4.49 8.50 -12.68
C GLU A 115 5.55 8.84 -11.63
N GLN A 116 5.30 9.84 -10.78
CA GLN A 116 6.19 10.26 -9.71
C GLN A 116 5.89 9.56 -8.38
N SER A 117 4.81 8.80 -8.30
CA SER A 117 4.41 8.12 -7.07
C SER A 117 4.89 6.68 -7.01
N THR A 118 5.35 6.29 -5.83
CA THR A 118 5.63 4.89 -5.47
C THR A 118 4.36 4.01 -5.45
N PHE A 119 3.18 4.61 -5.31
CA PHE A 119 1.88 3.94 -5.29
C PHE A 119 1.15 3.99 -6.64
N SER A 120 1.88 4.28 -7.71
CA SER A 120 1.33 4.17 -9.06
C SER A 120 1.00 2.74 -9.42
N LEU A 121 -0.14 2.57 -10.07
CA LEU A 121 -0.53 1.31 -10.70
C LEU A 121 -1.26 1.60 -12.02
N THR A 122 -1.20 0.65 -12.94
CA THR A 122 -2.01 0.71 -14.15
C THR A 122 -3.40 0.17 -13.83
N ASN A 123 -4.42 0.99 -14.04
CA ASN A 123 -5.80 0.55 -13.85
C ASN A 123 -6.25 -0.33 -15.03
N HIS A 124 -7.45 -0.89 -14.93
CA HIS A 124 -8.00 -1.75 -15.97
C HIS A 124 -8.12 -1.07 -17.35
N MET A 125 -8.33 0.24 -17.40
CA MET A 125 -8.42 1.01 -18.65
C MET A 125 -7.05 1.30 -19.29
N GLY A 126 -5.96 0.88 -18.64
CA GLY A 126 -4.59 1.12 -19.09
C GLY A 126 -4.01 2.47 -18.64
N ASP A 127 -4.75 3.23 -17.83
CA ASP A 127 -4.27 4.50 -17.30
C ASP A 127 -3.38 4.26 -16.08
N LEU A 128 -2.30 5.04 -15.99
CA LEU A 128 -1.49 5.09 -14.79
C LEU A 128 -2.17 6.01 -13.77
N VAL A 129 -2.45 5.49 -12.59
CA VAL A 129 -3.13 6.21 -11.51
C VAL A 129 -2.42 5.98 -10.19
N ILE A 130 -2.64 6.86 -9.20
CA ILE A 130 -2.21 6.62 -7.83
C ILE A 130 -3.28 5.82 -7.10
N GLY A 131 -2.90 4.68 -6.54
CA GLY A 131 -3.81 3.85 -5.76
C GLY A 131 -3.98 4.36 -4.33
N ASP A 132 -5.18 4.18 -3.81
CA ASP A 132 -5.49 4.46 -2.41
C ASP A 132 -4.89 3.37 -1.51
N PRO A 133 -4.22 3.74 -0.41
CA PRO A 133 -3.72 2.78 0.57
C PRO A 133 -4.86 1.91 1.13
N ASP A 134 -4.66 0.59 1.10
CA ASP A 134 -5.66 -0.39 1.54
C ASP A 134 -5.26 -1.02 2.89
N ARG A 135 -4.08 -1.63 2.97
CA ARG A 135 -3.61 -2.31 4.18
C ARG A 135 -2.12 -2.61 4.17
N LEU A 136 -1.58 -2.89 5.35
CA LEU A 136 -0.26 -3.50 5.50
C LEU A 136 -0.32 -5.01 5.22
N ASP A 137 0.68 -5.51 4.48
CA ASP A 137 0.91 -6.93 4.27
C ASP A 137 2.14 -7.33 5.10
N LEU A 138 1.89 -8.10 6.15
CA LEU A 138 2.90 -8.51 7.13
C LEU A 138 3.40 -9.94 6.91
N ALA A 139 3.26 -10.48 5.70
CA ALA A 139 3.83 -11.77 5.35
C ALA A 139 5.37 -11.76 5.54
N SER A 140 5.94 -12.94 5.68
CA SER A 140 7.37 -13.06 6.01
C SER A 140 8.26 -12.87 4.77
N TYR A 141 8.43 -11.62 4.34
CA TYR A 141 9.34 -11.25 3.26
C TYR A 141 10.79 -11.16 3.78
N THR A 142 11.46 -12.29 3.91
CA THR A 142 12.85 -12.36 4.36
C THR A 142 13.79 -12.20 3.16
N LEU A 143 14.27 -10.99 2.94
CA LEU A 143 15.13 -10.66 1.79
C LEU A 143 16.54 -11.25 1.95
N ASN A 144 17.06 -11.26 3.17
CA ASN A 144 18.28 -11.98 3.59
C ASN A 144 18.23 -12.24 5.10
N GLU A 145 19.31 -12.73 5.70
CA GLU A 145 19.36 -13.06 7.13
C GLU A 145 19.10 -11.85 8.04
N GLN A 146 19.46 -10.65 7.59
CA GLN A 146 19.38 -9.41 8.39
C GLN A 146 18.22 -8.52 7.98
N THR A 147 17.75 -8.63 6.72
CA THR A 147 16.77 -7.71 6.12
C THR A 147 15.44 -8.41 5.90
N ARG A 148 14.41 -7.88 6.53
CA ARG A 148 13.03 -8.25 6.26
C ARG A 148 12.26 -7.04 5.71
N ALA A 149 11.30 -7.32 4.86
CA ALA A 149 10.39 -6.34 4.30
C ALA A 149 8.97 -6.56 4.83
N PHE A 150 8.15 -5.55 4.70
CA PHE A 150 6.69 -5.60 4.80
C PHE A 150 6.10 -4.95 3.56
N GLY A 151 4.86 -5.30 3.24
CA GLY A 151 4.12 -4.74 2.12
C GLY A 151 3.16 -3.64 2.55
N LEU A 152 2.95 -2.66 1.69
CA LEU A 152 1.82 -1.75 1.71
C LEU A 152 1.01 -2.00 0.44
N ARG A 153 -0.24 -2.42 0.61
CA ARG A 153 -1.18 -2.65 -0.49
C ARG A 153 -1.99 -1.39 -0.75
N TYR A 154 -2.27 -1.16 -2.02
CA TYR A 154 -3.06 -0.04 -2.50
C TYR A 154 -3.87 -0.47 -3.73
N SER A 155 -4.98 0.21 -3.98
CA SER A 155 -5.91 -0.20 -5.02
C SER A 155 -6.48 1.01 -5.77
N ALA A 156 -6.91 0.78 -6.99
CA ALA A 156 -7.71 1.71 -7.77
C ALA A 156 -8.99 1.02 -8.23
N LEU A 157 -10.10 1.71 -8.05
CA LEU A 157 -11.43 1.25 -8.44
C LEU A 157 -11.98 2.14 -9.55
N VAL A 158 -12.47 1.54 -10.61
CA VAL A 158 -13.17 2.22 -11.69
C VAL A 158 -14.57 1.64 -11.81
N GLY A 159 -15.57 2.50 -11.68
CA GLY A 159 -16.98 2.14 -11.88
C GLY A 159 -17.51 2.76 -13.17
N TYR A 160 -18.29 1.98 -13.92
CA TYR A 160 -18.99 2.45 -15.11
C TYR A 160 -20.41 1.88 -15.18
N SER A 161 -21.24 2.41 -16.10
CA SER A 161 -22.63 1.95 -16.22
C SER A 161 -22.71 0.45 -16.54
N GLY A 162 -23.10 -0.34 -15.55
CA GLY A 162 -23.32 -1.78 -15.65
C GLY A 162 -22.09 -2.63 -15.37
N GLY A 163 -21.03 -2.09 -14.78
CA GLY A 163 -19.86 -2.87 -14.41
C GLY A 163 -18.84 -2.09 -13.59
N GLY A 164 -17.67 -2.66 -13.43
CA GLY A 164 -16.55 -2.03 -12.74
C GLY A 164 -15.29 -2.87 -12.82
N ALA A 165 -14.18 -2.25 -12.44
CA ALA A 165 -12.90 -2.92 -12.39
C ALA A 165 -12.12 -2.46 -11.16
N MET A 166 -11.29 -3.34 -10.61
CA MET A 166 -10.39 -3.06 -9.50
C MET A 166 -9.01 -3.59 -9.81
N SER A 167 -8.01 -2.74 -9.71
CA SER A 167 -6.61 -3.14 -9.75
C SER A 167 -5.98 -2.93 -8.38
N GLN A 168 -5.22 -3.90 -7.89
CA GLN A 168 -4.49 -3.79 -6.62
C GLN A 168 -3.01 -4.08 -6.83
N ALA A 169 -2.18 -3.27 -6.20
CA ALA A 169 -0.74 -3.47 -6.18
C ALA A 169 -0.20 -3.47 -4.74
N MET A 170 1.06 -3.82 -4.61
CA MET A 170 1.77 -3.83 -3.34
C MET A 170 3.19 -3.33 -3.53
N THR A 171 3.61 -2.42 -2.66
CA THR A 171 5.01 -2.00 -2.54
C THR A 171 5.63 -2.63 -1.29
N LEU A 172 6.73 -3.35 -1.48
CA LEU A 172 7.57 -3.84 -0.37
C LEU A 172 8.48 -2.73 0.12
N PHE A 173 8.52 -2.54 1.43
CA PHE A 173 9.42 -1.64 2.13
C PHE A 173 10.42 -2.42 2.96
N ALA A 174 11.69 -2.00 2.91
CA ALA A 174 12.78 -2.55 3.72
C ALA A 174 13.72 -1.45 4.21
N VAL A 175 14.42 -1.71 5.31
CA VAL A 175 15.49 -0.83 5.77
C VAL A 175 16.76 -1.16 5.01
N ILE A 176 17.23 -0.19 4.23
CA ILE A 176 18.47 -0.27 3.45
C ILE A 176 19.35 0.92 3.82
N ASP A 177 20.54 0.66 4.29
CA ASP A 177 21.51 1.69 4.75
C ASP A 177 20.89 2.65 5.78
N GLY A 178 20.14 2.13 6.74
CA GLY A 178 19.53 2.93 7.81
C GLY A 178 18.28 3.72 7.40
N LYS A 179 17.82 3.58 6.16
CA LYS A 179 16.65 4.27 5.62
C LYS A 179 15.57 3.27 5.23
N LEU A 180 14.33 3.58 5.53
CA LEU A 180 13.19 2.83 4.99
C LEU A 180 12.99 3.21 3.52
N LYS A 181 12.95 2.20 2.65
CA LYS A 181 12.86 2.40 1.20
C LYS A 181 11.86 1.45 0.56
N PRO A 182 11.14 1.90 -0.49
CA PRO A 182 10.44 1.00 -1.39
C PRO A 182 11.49 0.20 -2.18
N VAL A 183 11.36 -1.13 -2.19
CA VAL A 183 12.33 -2.03 -2.83
C VAL A 183 11.73 -2.86 -3.97
N LEU A 184 10.40 -2.96 -4.04
CA LEU A 184 9.68 -3.64 -5.12
C LEU A 184 8.22 -3.19 -5.13
N SER A 185 7.68 -2.86 -6.30
CA SER A 185 6.24 -2.65 -6.50
C SER A 185 5.72 -3.63 -7.56
N VAL A 186 4.59 -4.31 -7.27
CA VAL A 186 4.01 -5.33 -8.16
C VAL A 186 2.49 -5.34 -8.07
N SER A 187 1.82 -5.71 -9.16
CA SER A 187 0.39 -6.03 -9.15
C SER A 187 0.12 -7.26 -8.28
N THR A 188 -0.98 -7.25 -7.54
CA THR A 188 -1.39 -8.35 -6.66
C THR A 188 -2.77 -8.88 -6.95
N PHE A 189 -3.63 -8.10 -7.61
CA PHE A 189 -4.98 -8.49 -7.98
C PHE A 189 -5.52 -7.58 -9.08
N ASP A 190 -6.19 -8.19 -10.04
CA ASP A 190 -6.96 -7.51 -11.07
C ASP A 190 -8.34 -8.16 -11.15
N PHE A 191 -9.38 -7.35 -11.26
CA PHE A 191 -10.77 -7.76 -11.37
C PHE A 191 -11.49 -6.88 -12.36
N GLU A 192 -12.31 -7.49 -13.20
CA GLU A 192 -13.19 -6.82 -14.13
C GLU A 192 -14.55 -7.48 -14.15
N ASP A 193 -15.60 -6.68 -14.17
CA ASP A 193 -16.99 -7.06 -14.42
C ASP A 193 -17.53 -6.21 -15.57
N LEU A 194 -17.63 -6.83 -16.74
CA LEU A 194 -18.15 -6.21 -17.96
C LEU A 194 -19.62 -6.59 -18.17
N ALA A 195 -20.48 -5.59 -18.25
CA ALA A 195 -21.87 -5.79 -18.61
C ALA A 195 -22.00 -6.11 -20.11
N GLY A 196 -22.59 -7.25 -20.40
CA GLY A 196 -22.92 -7.71 -21.75
C GLY A 196 -24.35 -7.32 -22.20
N ASP A 197 -24.96 -8.15 -23.00
CA ASP A 197 -26.29 -7.95 -23.54
C ASP A 197 -27.42 -8.15 -22.52
N TRP A 198 -28.57 -7.55 -22.79
CA TRP A 198 -29.79 -7.78 -22.02
C TRP A 198 -30.44 -9.10 -22.40
N ASN A 199 -30.81 -9.87 -21.41
CA ASN A 199 -31.61 -11.08 -21.57
C ASN A 199 -33.10 -10.71 -21.78
N ARG A 200 -33.88 -11.64 -22.33
CA ARG A 200 -35.33 -11.45 -22.57
C ARG A 200 -36.15 -11.26 -21.28
N ASP A 201 -35.63 -11.69 -20.14
CA ASP A 201 -36.24 -11.58 -18.82
C ASP A 201 -35.92 -10.25 -18.11
N GLY A 202 -35.17 -9.34 -18.77
CA GLY A 202 -34.77 -8.07 -18.19
C GLY A 202 -33.52 -8.13 -17.32
N THR A 203 -32.86 -9.28 -17.20
CA THR A 203 -31.54 -9.40 -16.58
C THR A 203 -30.44 -9.07 -17.59
N ARG A 204 -29.25 -8.73 -17.11
CA ARG A 204 -28.09 -8.42 -17.96
C ARG A 204 -27.03 -9.50 -17.81
N GLN A 205 -26.41 -9.86 -18.91
CA GLN A 205 -25.24 -10.73 -18.89
C GLN A 205 -24.06 -9.97 -18.31
N HIS A 206 -23.18 -10.69 -17.60
CA HIS A 206 -21.94 -10.16 -17.06
C HIS A 206 -20.80 -11.10 -17.42
N HIS A 207 -19.70 -10.50 -17.86
CA HIS A 207 -18.44 -11.21 -18.06
C HIS A 207 -17.49 -10.77 -16.95
N VAL A 208 -17.14 -11.75 -16.09
CA VAL A 208 -16.29 -11.48 -14.93
C VAL A 208 -14.94 -12.16 -15.12
N GLU A 209 -13.88 -11.40 -15.06
CA GLU A 209 -12.51 -11.88 -15.07
C GLU A 209 -11.78 -11.45 -13.79
N SER A 210 -10.86 -12.29 -13.32
CA SER A 210 -9.99 -11.93 -12.21
C SER A 210 -8.67 -12.69 -12.27
N ALA A 211 -7.60 -12.00 -11.86
CA ALA A 211 -6.28 -12.58 -11.68
C ALA A 211 -5.73 -12.20 -10.30
N GLU A 212 -5.17 -13.16 -9.59
CA GLU A 212 -4.54 -12.96 -8.29
C GLU A 212 -3.07 -13.36 -8.37
N TYR A 213 -2.19 -12.53 -7.81
CA TYR A 213 -0.77 -12.75 -7.85
C TYR A 213 -0.16 -12.84 -6.46
N VAL A 214 0.90 -13.62 -6.34
CA VAL A 214 1.65 -13.81 -5.08
C VAL A 214 3.13 -13.60 -5.28
N LEU A 215 3.78 -13.14 -4.22
CA LEU A 215 5.22 -13.13 -4.10
C LEU A 215 5.69 -14.39 -3.38
N VAL A 216 6.72 -15.01 -3.92
CA VAL A 216 7.38 -16.18 -3.34
C VAL A 216 8.86 -15.87 -3.20
N MET A 217 9.39 -16.01 -1.99
CA MET A 217 10.83 -15.87 -1.75
C MET A 217 11.55 -17.10 -2.34
N ASP A 218 12.43 -16.86 -3.34
CA ASP A 218 13.21 -17.93 -3.94
C ASP A 218 14.36 -18.36 -3.00
N LYS A 219 14.86 -19.56 -3.23
CA LYS A 219 16.08 -20.05 -2.56
C LYS A 219 17.35 -19.44 -3.16
N THR A 220 17.30 -19.01 -4.43
CA THR A 220 18.42 -18.32 -5.08
C THR A 220 18.56 -16.90 -4.54
N ALA A 221 19.80 -16.42 -4.53
CA ALA A 221 20.12 -15.06 -4.09
C ALA A 221 21.05 -14.38 -5.08
N ASN A 222 20.90 -13.07 -5.22
CA ASN A 222 21.77 -12.20 -5.98
C ASN A 222 22.26 -11.05 -5.12
N SER A 223 23.57 -10.78 -5.12
CA SER A 223 24.19 -9.72 -4.32
C SER A 223 23.80 -9.76 -2.83
N GLY A 224 23.65 -10.98 -2.27
CA GLY A 224 23.31 -11.18 -0.86
C GLY A 224 21.82 -11.06 -0.52
N PHE A 225 20.94 -10.85 -1.51
CA PHE A 225 19.49 -10.79 -1.34
C PHE A 225 18.81 -11.92 -2.11
N ARG A 226 17.79 -12.53 -1.53
CA ARG A 226 17.00 -13.59 -2.17
C ARG A 226 16.25 -13.05 -3.37
N ASP A 227 16.20 -13.82 -4.46
CA ASP A 227 15.32 -13.50 -5.58
C ASP A 227 13.85 -13.59 -5.15
N ILE A 228 13.00 -12.81 -5.80
CA ILE A 228 11.56 -12.80 -5.56
C ILE A 228 10.86 -13.27 -6.85
N ILE A 229 9.99 -14.27 -6.72
CA ILE A 229 9.16 -14.73 -7.82
C ILE A 229 7.77 -14.15 -7.63
N TRP A 230 7.36 -13.29 -8.54
CA TRP A 230 5.97 -12.88 -8.71
C TRP A 230 5.29 -13.86 -9.65
N ARG A 231 4.17 -14.40 -9.26
CA ARG A 231 3.42 -15.34 -10.09
C ARG A 231 1.92 -15.26 -9.87
N GLU A 232 1.19 -15.51 -10.94
CA GLU A 232 -0.26 -15.67 -10.90
C GLU A 232 -0.65 -16.97 -10.17
N LYS A 233 -1.70 -16.91 -9.35
CA LYS A 233 -2.29 -18.07 -8.67
C LYS A 233 -3.12 -18.92 -9.65
N GLY A 234 -3.32 -20.19 -9.29
CA GLY A 234 -4.20 -21.13 -10.00
C GLY A 234 -3.45 -22.20 -10.80
N ALA A 235 -4.20 -23.03 -11.51
CA ALA A 235 -3.69 -24.11 -12.33
C ALA A 235 -3.45 -23.66 -13.79
N GLY A 236 -2.56 -24.37 -14.49
CA GLY A 236 -2.27 -24.13 -15.90
C GLY A 236 -1.04 -23.23 -16.14
N LYS A 237 -0.90 -22.80 -17.41
CA LYS A 237 0.21 -21.92 -17.81
C LYS A 237 -0.12 -20.48 -17.37
N LYS A 238 0.57 -20.00 -16.35
CA LYS A 238 0.31 -18.74 -15.68
C LYS A 238 1.47 -17.77 -15.87
N GLN A 239 1.17 -16.49 -15.69
CA GLN A 239 2.20 -15.44 -15.71
C GLN A 239 3.16 -15.60 -14.54
N GLN A 240 4.44 -15.40 -14.80
CA GLN A 240 5.49 -15.43 -13.79
C GLN A 240 6.63 -14.51 -14.19
N LYS A 241 7.19 -13.79 -13.20
CA LYS A 241 8.40 -12.98 -13.35
C LYS A 241 9.30 -13.18 -12.14
N LYS A 242 10.60 -13.27 -12.39
CA LYS A 242 11.61 -13.32 -11.34
C LYS A 242 12.28 -11.96 -11.22
N TYR A 243 12.24 -11.40 -10.03
CA TYR A 243 12.92 -10.16 -9.66
C TYR A 243 14.22 -10.47 -8.94
N ARG A 244 15.29 -9.78 -9.33
CA ARG A 244 16.62 -9.88 -8.73
C ARG A 244 17.01 -8.57 -8.09
N TRP A 245 17.80 -8.66 -7.03
CA TRP A 245 18.30 -7.47 -6.37
C TRP A 245 19.33 -6.74 -7.25
N ASP A 246 19.09 -5.47 -7.49
CA ASP A 246 20.02 -4.54 -8.11
C ASP A 246 20.75 -3.76 -7.00
N ALA A 247 22.02 -4.03 -6.81
CA ALA A 247 22.83 -3.44 -5.75
C ALA A 247 23.09 -1.93 -5.96
N VAL A 248 23.03 -1.45 -7.20
CA VAL A 248 23.22 -0.03 -7.54
C VAL A 248 21.96 0.76 -7.23
N GLN A 249 20.83 0.26 -7.66
CA GLN A 249 19.51 0.90 -7.42
C GLN A 249 18.97 0.62 -6.02
N LYS A 250 19.52 -0.40 -5.33
CA LYS A 250 19.04 -0.88 -4.03
C LYS A 250 17.54 -1.22 -4.05
N ALA A 251 17.11 -1.91 -5.11
CA ALA A 251 15.76 -2.34 -5.37
C ALA A 251 15.74 -3.61 -6.23
N TYR A 252 14.59 -4.27 -6.31
CA TYR A 252 14.38 -5.44 -7.16
C TYR A 252 13.97 -5.05 -8.58
N ARG A 253 14.54 -5.75 -9.57
CA ARG A 253 14.24 -5.59 -11.01
C ARG A 253 14.12 -6.92 -11.74
#